data_b7bbf9781527f2b7e8193c636cce2aa9
#
_entry.id   b7bbf9781527f2b7e8193c636cce2aa9
#
_cell.length_a   1.000
_cell.length_b   1.000
_cell.length_c   1.000
_cell.angle_alpha   90.00
_cell.angle_beta   90.00
_cell.angle_gamma   90.00
#
_symmetry.space_group_name_H-M   'P 1'
#
loop_
_entity.id
_entity.type
_entity.pdbx_description
1 polymer ?
#
loop_
_entity_poly.entity_id
_entity_poly.type
_entity_poly.pdbx_seq_one_letter_code
_entity_poly.pdbx_strand_id
1 'polypeptide(L)'
;VGKSTSHGCTGFKISNDNRDKNGDVNMKKIKIAYISTTGLDVFPLITALEELETEKGDVAEVILRSKDDLADPKTMDDFMSFAVGSDLAILSLHGGKAILGSFDEIAGRLRDANVPMYAQDTSKLDPELMSISTVGRDVHTSIFRYLAYGGKDNSKNLLLYCLNQFLGTSYEVGEPKRPPWEGIYHPDFGYIATLDEYFRKNYKEGRPTIGLWFYSGFWQADNLRFVDSLIREIERRDANVIPVFLYSLKDVELGTKGAEWVIDNYFMKDGQPVIDALISTLMFSLTMKPRDEEKLFDKPFFERLGVPVIKAILTYNTEEEWRESFQGLNPMDVSMSIAMPEFDGMLIAVPVAAKKMTETDTLTGAKLTRFEPIDERVRKIVSLTLNWAKLRHISNQEKRVAIIFHNYPPRNDRIGTAFGLDSPVSVYNILRDLEGEGYGLESLPESGQVLIESMISRVTNDRRWSSPEMMAEKAIDLVPAEQYRKWFEELPGAIQEKMVMSWGEPPGELFVHQGELIIPGISNGNIFIGLQPPRGFLENPEAIYHSPDLPIPHHYYAYYRWIRDVFRADLVMHIGKHGSLEWLPGKSVGLSESCFPDIAISDLPNIYPYIINNPGEGTQAKRRSYCCIIDHLI
;
A
#
# COMPACT_ATOMS: atom_id res chain seq x y z
N VAL A 1 -54.33 60.93 2.63
CA VAL A 1 -55.36 60.34 1.71
C VAL A 1 -54.56 59.29 0.85
N GLY A 2 -54.81 58.00 1.02
CA GLY A 2 -54.17 56.97 0.21
C GLY A 2 -54.35 55.60 0.85
N LYS A 3 -55.44 54.92 0.51
CA LYS A 3 -55.78 53.57 1.03
C LYS A 3 -54.76 52.52 0.56
N SER A 4 -54.21 51.73 1.47
CA SER A 4 -53.50 50.49 1.20
C SER A 4 -54.49 49.32 1.08
N THR A 5 -54.46 48.65 -0.04
CA THR A 5 -55.17 47.37 -0.25
C THR A 5 -54.26 46.23 0.11
N SER A 6 -54.60 45.50 1.17
CA SER A 6 -54.00 44.23 1.56
C SER A 6 -54.54 43.10 0.65
N HIS A 7 -53.63 42.40 -0.04
CA HIS A 7 -53.94 41.12 -0.68
C HIS A 7 -53.62 39.99 0.31
N GLY A 8 -54.67 39.28 0.69
CA GLY A 8 -54.56 38.11 1.55
C GLY A 8 -54.00 36.91 0.79
N CYS A 9 -52.94 36.31 1.31
CA CYS A 9 -52.52 35.00 0.93
C CYS A 9 -53.45 33.97 1.59
N THR A 10 -54.23 33.27 0.77
CA THR A 10 -54.99 32.09 1.18
C THR A 10 -54.06 30.92 1.40
N GLY A 11 -53.87 30.56 2.66
CA GLY A 11 -53.17 29.35 3.03
C GLY A 11 -53.98 28.10 2.66
N PHE A 12 -53.41 27.27 1.83
CA PHE A 12 -53.90 25.92 1.63
C PHE A 12 -53.54 25.07 2.85
N LYS A 13 -54.51 24.77 3.71
CA LYS A 13 -54.42 23.69 4.69
C LYS A 13 -54.66 22.37 3.94
N ILE A 14 -53.61 21.61 3.70
CA ILE A 14 -53.74 20.23 3.32
C ILE A 14 -53.91 19.42 4.63
N SER A 15 -55.11 18.93 4.87
CA SER A 15 -55.36 17.94 5.92
C SER A 15 -54.91 16.57 5.40
N ASN A 16 -53.77 16.10 5.85
CA ASN A 16 -53.36 14.73 5.69
C ASN A 16 -53.84 13.92 6.90
N ASP A 17 -55.03 13.37 6.83
CA ASP A 17 -55.52 12.34 7.72
C ASP A 17 -55.74 11.07 6.87
N ASN A 18 -54.65 10.36 6.58
CA ASN A 18 -54.68 9.03 5.98
C ASN A 18 -54.48 7.99 7.12
N ARG A 19 -55.57 7.68 7.81
CA ARG A 19 -55.61 6.52 8.72
C ARG A 19 -56.16 5.33 7.95
N ASP A 20 -55.36 4.28 7.89
CA ASP A 20 -55.82 2.95 7.49
C ASP A 20 -56.82 2.38 8.50
N LYS A 21 -57.65 1.40 8.06
CA LYS A 21 -58.70 0.76 8.83
C LYS A 21 -58.21 0.06 10.14
N ASN A 22 -56.90 0.04 10.37
CA ASN A 22 -56.26 -0.54 11.58
C ASN A 22 -55.60 0.52 12.49
N GLY A 23 -55.73 1.81 12.23
CA GLY A 23 -55.24 2.86 13.11
C GLY A 23 -53.72 3.16 12.99
N ASP A 24 -53.01 2.50 12.11
CA ASP A 24 -51.60 2.75 11.86
C ASP A 24 -51.47 3.96 10.89
N VAL A 25 -50.67 4.94 11.32
CA VAL A 25 -50.27 6.07 10.47
C VAL A 25 -49.28 5.55 9.46
N ASN A 26 -49.73 5.30 8.23
CA ASN A 26 -48.82 4.92 7.14
C ASN A 26 -47.99 6.17 6.79
N MET A 27 -46.84 6.33 7.49
CA MET A 27 -45.90 7.43 7.19
C MET A 27 -45.34 7.20 5.78
N LYS A 28 -45.48 8.18 4.91
CA LYS A 28 -44.89 8.13 3.58
C LYS A 28 -43.39 8.01 3.70
N LYS A 29 -42.76 6.95 3.14
CA LYS A 29 -41.33 6.78 3.07
C LYS A 29 -40.74 7.77 2.07
N ILE A 30 -39.56 8.35 2.39
CA ILE A 30 -38.80 9.10 1.40
C ILE A 30 -38.07 8.12 0.47
N LYS A 31 -38.17 8.36 -0.85
CA LYS A 31 -37.47 7.59 -1.87
C LYS A 31 -36.24 8.36 -2.35
N ILE A 32 -35.05 7.79 -2.18
CA ILE A 32 -33.78 8.41 -2.57
C ILE A 32 -33.03 7.50 -3.55
N ALA A 33 -32.80 8.01 -4.77
CA ALA A 33 -31.86 7.39 -5.71
C ALA A 33 -30.46 7.93 -5.45
N TYR A 34 -29.51 7.06 -5.11
CA TYR A 34 -28.16 7.47 -4.69
C TYR A 34 -27.09 6.85 -5.59
N ILE A 35 -26.21 7.69 -6.15
CA ILE A 35 -25.01 7.26 -6.87
C ILE A 35 -23.79 7.68 -6.06
N SER A 36 -22.92 6.71 -5.73
CA SER A 36 -21.62 6.96 -5.12
C SER A 36 -20.50 6.48 -6.03
N THR A 37 -19.52 7.33 -6.29
CA THR A 37 -18.33 6.96 -7.08
C THR A 37 -17.10 6.59 -6.24
N THR A 38 -17.12 6.88 -4.93
CA THR A 38 -16.01 6.53 -4.00
C THR A 38 -16.29 5.26 -3.22
N GLY A 39 -17.54 4.97 -2.90
CA GLY A 39 -17.95 3.90 -1.99
C GLY A 39 -17.65 4.18 -0.50
N LEU A 40 -17.02 5.31 -0.15
CA LEU A 40 -16.68 5.65 1.23
C LEU A 40 -17.90 6.07 2.07
N ASP A 41 -18.94 6.55 1.43
CA ASP A 41 -20.21 6.96 2.03
C ASP A 41 -21.21 5.81 2.18
N VAL A 42 -20.94 4.64 1.59
CA VAL A 42 -21.85 3.49 1.55
C VAL A 42 -22.13 2.92 2.94
N PHE A 43 -21.08 2.51 3.67
CA PHE A 43 -21.23 1.93 5.00
C PHE A 43 -21.84 2.91 6.01
N PRO A 44 -21.39 4.18 6.12
CA PRO A 44 -22.03 5.15 6.97
C PRO A 44 -23.51 5.37 6.68
N LEU A 45 -23.91 5.35 5.41
CA LEU A 45 -25.29 5.49 5.00
C LEU A 45 -26.15 4.28 5.39
N ILE A 46 -25.66 3.05 5.17
CA ILE A 46 -26.35 1.82 5.54
C ILE A 46 -26.55 1.75 7.06
N THR A 47 -25.48 1.97 7.85
CA THR A 47 -25.61 2.00 9.31
C THR A 47 -26.59 3.07 9.79
N ALA A 48 -26.60 4.23 9.13
CA ALA A 48 -27.58 5.28 9.45
C ALA A 48 -29.01 4.86 9.13
N LEU A 49 -29.25 4.14 8.02
CA LEU A 49 -30.56 3.59 7.68
C LEU A 49 -31.04 2.54 8.69
N GLU A 50 -30.17 1.60 9.10
CA GLU A 50 -30.48 0.59 10.13
C GLU A 50 -30.87 1.23 11.47
N GLU A 51 -30.12 2.26 11.89
CA GLU A 51 -30.45 3.01 13.11
C GLU A 51 -31.79 3.74 13.00
N LEU A 52 -32.04 4.40 11.83
CA LEU A 52 -33.31 5.09 11.61
C LEU A 52 -34.48 4.14 11.58
N GLU A 53 -34.34 2.99 10.93
CA GLU A 53 -35.39 1.96 10.91
C GLU A 53 -35.70 1.48 12.34
N THR A 54 -34.67 1.28 13.15
CA THR A 54 -34.85 0.88 14.57
C THR A 54 -35.53 1.96 15.41
N GLU A 55 -35.20 3.24 15.19
CA GLU A 55 -35.69 4.37 16.02
C GLU A 55 -37.01 4.96 15.56
N LYS A 56 -37.26 4.98 14.26
CA LYS A 56 -38.40 5.70 13.64
C LYS A 56 -39.30 4.80 12.79
N GLY A 57 -38.91 3.52 12.63
CA GLY A 57 -39.54 2.62 11.69
C GLY A 57 -39.03 2.82 10.27
N ASP A 58 -39.62 2.14 9.33
CA ASP A 58 -39.24 2.13 7.90
C ASP A 58 -39.69 3.44 7.19
N VAL A 59 -38.91 4.50 7.42
CA VAL A 59 -39.19 5.87 6.94
C VAL A 59 -38.44 6.25 5.66
N ALA A 60 -37.49 5.46 5.19
CA ALA A 60 -36.67 5.75 4.01
C ALA A 60 -36.45 4.50 3.13
N GLU A 61 -36.60 4.69 1.82
CA GLU A 61 -36.25 3.69 0.80
C GLU A 61 -35.11 4.27 -0.06
N VAL A 62 -33.90 3.69 0.02
CA VAL A 62 -32.72 4.19 -0.68
C VAL A 62 -32.21 3.11 -1.62
N ILE A 63 -32.07 3.41 -2.90
CA ILE A 63 -31.34 2.57 -3.84
C ILE A 63 -30.00 3.22 -4.14
N LEU A 64 -28.90 2.53 -3.77
CA LEU A 64 -27.55 2.99 -3.98
C LEU A 64 -26.84 2.15 -5.05
N ARG A 65 -26.17 2.84 -5.98
CA ARG A 65 -25.37 2.20 -7.04
C ARG A 65 -24.02 2.88 -7.19
N SER A 66 -23.01 2.09 -7.50
CA SER A 66 -21.70 2.59 -7.92
C SER A 66 -21.67 2.87 -9.43
N LYS A 67 -20.63 3.57 -9.89
CA LYS A 67 -20.40 3.76 -11.34
C LYS A 67 -20.22 2.43 -12.07
N ASP A 68 -19.59 1.45 -11.41
CA ASP A 68 -19.32 0.14 -12.00
C ASP A 68 -20.63 -0.69 -12.13
N ASP A 69 -21.55 -0.54 -11.18
CA ASP A 69 -22.89 -1.13 -11.27
C ASP A 69 -23.68 -0.58 -12.44
N LEU A 70 -23.60 0.74 -12.65
CA LEU A 70 -24.32 1.44 -13.73
C LEU A 70 -23.69 1.23 -15.12
N ALA A 71 -22.53 0.58 -15.22
CA ALA A 71 -21.96 0.14 -16.49
C ALA A 71 -22.73 -1.05 -17.11
N ASP A 72 -23.46 -1.82 -16.29
CA ASP A 72 -24.37 -2.86 -16.78
C ASP A 72 -25.70 -2.25 -17.20
N PRO A 73 -26.13 -2.40 -18.48
CA PRO A 73 -27.36 -1.77 -18.99
C PRO A 73 -28.62 -2.14 -18.22
N LYS A 74 -28.74 -3.39 -17.76
CA LYS A 74 -29.92 -3.85 -17.00
C LYS A 74 -29.96 -3.19 -15.64
N THR A 75 -28.85 -3.13 -14.92
CA THR A 75 -28.76 -2.46 -13.62
C THR A 75 -29.04 -0.97 -13.74
N MET A 76 -28.59 -0.35 -14.84
CA MET A 76 -28.88 1.04 -15.16
C MET A 76 -30.39 1.27 -15.37
N ASP A 77 -31.06 0.42 -16.15
CA ASP A 77 -32.49 0.52 -16.40
C ASP A 77 -33.32 0.30 -15.12
N ASP A 78 -32.95 -0.70 -14.30
CA ASP A 78 -33.60 -0.98 -13.01
C ASP A 78 -33.42 0.22 -12.06
N PHE A 79 -32.22 0.79 -11.97
CA PHE A 79 -31.94 1.98 -11.17
C PHE A 79 -32.77 3.20 -11.67
N MET A 80 -32.77 3.45 -12.95
CA MET A 80 -33.51 4.60 -13.53
C MET A 80 -35.02 4.46 -13.37
N SER A 81 -35.57 3.23 -13.42
CA SER A 81 -36.98 2.97 -13.17
C SER A 81 -37.40 3.39 -11.75
N PHE A 82 -36.51 3.19 -10.75
CA PHE A 82 -36.73 3.71 -9.40
C PHE A 82 -36.49 5.22 -9.33
N ALA A 83 -35.36 5.69 -9.90
CA ALA A 83 -34.90 7.07 -9.78
C ALA A 83 -35.89 8.11 -10.31
N VAL A 84 -36.57 7.83 -11.42
CA VAL A 84 -37.59 8.75 -11.98
C VAL A 84 -38.83 8.88 -11.13
N GLY A 85 -39.02 7.99 -10.15
CA GLY A 85 -40.11 8.04 -9.16
C GLY A 85 -39.67 8.44 -7.76
N SER A 86 -38.42 8.88 -7.59
CA SER A 86 -37.85 9.24 -6.30
C SER A 86 -38.22 10.66 -5.87
N ASP A 87 -38.23 10.91 -4.54
CA ASP A 87 -38.41 12.24 -3.97
C ASP A 87 -37.12 13.07 -4.06
N LEU A 88 -35.94 12.39 -4.20
CA LEU A 88 -34.62 13.02 -4.34
C LEU A 88 -33.65 12.07 -5.07
N ALA A 89 -32.83 12.62 -5.95
CA ALA A 89 -31.65 11.94 -6.50
C ALA A 89 -30.36 12.60 -5.97
N ILE A 90 -29.44 11.81 -5.42
CA ILE A 90 -28.13 12.26 -4.94
C ILE A 90 -27.05 11.63 -5.82
N LEU A 91 -26.29 12.47 -6.52
CA LEU A 91 -25.13 12.11 -7.33
C LEU A 91 -23.86 12.60 -6.62
N SER A 92 -23.25 11.70 -5.82
CA SER A 92 -22.01 11.93 -5.05
C SER A 92 -20.83 11.50 -5.92
N LEU A 93 -20.18 12.48 -6.58
CA LEU A 93 -19.16 12.25 -7.61
C LEU A 93 -17.78 12.67 -7.09
N HIS A 94 -16.79 11.82 -7.26
CA HIS A 94 -15.39 12.15 -6.97
C HIS A 94 -14.60 12.23 -8.27
N GLY A 95 -14.10 13.41 -8.60
CA GLY A 95 -13.45 13.70 -9.88
C GLY A 95 -14.38 14.32 -10.93
N GLY A 96 -15.53 14.86 -10.49
CA GLY A 96 -16.48 15.59 -11.34
C GLY A 96 -17.35 14.68 -12.21
N LYS A 97 -18.10 15.29 -13.15
CA LYS A 97 -19.06 14.55 -13.98
C LYS A 97 -18.45 13.51 -14.90
N ALA A 98 -17.18 13.70 -15.32
CA ALA A 98 -16.50 12.80 -16.26
C ALA A 98 -16.25 11.39 -15.69
N ILE A 99 -16.30 11.23 -14.36
CA ILE A 99 -16.13 9.93 -13.72
C ILE A 99 -17.29 8.97 -13.97
N LEU A 100 -18.48 9.51 -14.28
CA LEU A 100 -19.70 8.77 -14.57
C LEU A 100 -20.07 8.97 -16.05
N GLY A 101 -19.65 8.03 -16.91
CA GLY A 101 -19.84 8.15 -18.36
C GLY A 101 -21.31 8.35 -18.82
N SER A 102 -22.27 7.87 -18.02
CA SER A 102 -23.71 8.02 -18.24
C SER A 102 -24.31 9.25 -17.55
N PHE A 103 -23.51 10.18 -17.04
CA PHE A 103 -23.98 11.33 -16.25
C PHE A 103 -25.05 12.16 -16.98
N ASP A 104 -24.79 12.55 -18.23
CA ASP A 104 -25.71 13.43 -18.98
C ASP A 104 -27.05 12.74 -19.28
N GLU A 105 -27.03 11.42 -19.52
CA GLU A 105 -28.27 10.62 -19.71
C GLU A 105 -29.09 10.58 -18.42
N ILE A 106 -28.44 10.24 -17.28
CA ILE A 106 -29.08 10.16 -15.96
C ILE A 106 -29.69 11.52 -15.59
N ALA A 107 -28.89 12.58 -15.66
CA ALA A 107 -29.32 13.93 -15.33
C ALA A 107 -30.47 14.42 -16.25
N GLY A 108 -30.43 14.07 -17.53
CA GLY A 108 -31.50 14.33 -18.49
C GLY A 108 -32.83 13.66 -18.08
N ARG A 109 -32.79 12.33 -17.86
CA ARG A 109 -33.98 11.55 -17.46
C ARG A 109 -34.60 12.01 -16.13
N LEU A 110 -33.76 12.35 -15.15
CA LEU A 110 -34.21 12.89 -13.85
C LEU A 110 -34.87 14.26 -14.02
N ARG A 111 -34.34 15.14 -14.88
CA ARG A 111 -34.87 16.45 -15.16
C ARG A 111 -36.23 16.37 -15.89
N ASP A 112 -36.33 15.48 -16.88
CA ASP A 112 -37.59 15.24 -17.62
C ASP A 112 -38.67 14.69 -16.71
N ALA A 113 -38.31 13.90 -15.69
CA ALA A 113 -39.21 13.38 -14.67
C ALA A 113 -39.50 14.39 -13.54
N ASN A 114 -38.89 15.59 -13.55
CA ASN A 114 -38.99 16.60 -12.51
C ASN A 114 -38.54 16.11 -11.12
N VAL A 115 -37.58 15.17 -11.04
CA VAL A 115 -37.01 14.69 -9.77
C VAL A 115 -36.02 15.72 -9.24
N PRO A 116 -36.15 16.18 -7.98
CA PRO A 116 -35.13 17.01 -7.35
C PRO A 116 -33.77 16.29 -7.37
N MET A 117 -32.74 16.95 -7.91
CA MET A 117 -31.43 16.36 -8.10
C MET A 117 -30.36 17.21 -7.42
N TYR A 118 -29.56 16.55 -6.56
CA TYR A 118 -28.29 17.03 -6.04
C TYR A 118 -27.15 16.34 -6.80
N ALA A 119 -26.23 17.10 -7.37
CA ALA A 119 -25.02 16.59 -8.00
C ALA A 119 -23.82 17.43 -7.54
N GLN A 120 -22.78 16.78 -6.99
CA GLN A 120 -21.60 17.49 -6.50
C GLN A 120 -20.38 16.56 -6.41
N ASP A 121 -19.17 17.16 -6.49
CA ASP A 121 -17.92 16.48 -6.12
C ASP A 121 -17.87 16.28 -4.60
N THR A 122 -17.38 15.12 -4.17
CA THR A 122 -17.33 14.75 -2.73
C THR A 122 -16.33 15.56 -1.93
N SER A 123 -15.30 16.10 -2.58
CA SER A 123 -14.15 16.73 -1.90
C SER A 123 -14.14 18.26 -2.00
N LYS A 124 -14.78 18.82 -3.01
CA LYS A 124 -14.80 20.28 -3.26
C LYS A 124 -16.08 20.72 -3.92
N LEU A 125 -16.42 21.99 -3.73
CA LEU A 125 -17.53 22.60 -4.47
C LEU A 125 -17.14 22.74 -5.94
N ASP A 126 -17.92 22.07 -6.81
CA ASP A 126 -17.80 22.17 -8.26
C ASP A 126 -18.94 23.06 -8.80
N PRO A 127 -18.63 24.26 -9.33
CA PRO A 127 -19.63 25.17 -9.84
C PRO A 127 -20.44 24.62 -11.02
N GLU A 128 -19.86 23.77 -11.84
CA GLU A 128 -20.53 23.13 -12.96
C GLU A 128 -21.62 22.18 -12.46
N LEU A 129 -21.27 21.25 -11.56
CA LEU A 129 -22.20 20.30 -10.95
C LEU A 129 -23.30 21.02 -10.14
N MET A 130 -22.90 22.07 -9.42
CA MET A 130 -23.85 22.90 -8.69
C MET A 130 -24.88 23.56 -9.64
N SER A 131 -24.47 24.02 -10.82
CA SER A 131 -25.36 24.62 -11.81
C SER A 131 -26.32 23.62 -12.46
N ILE A 132 -25.93 22.34 -12.50
CA ILE A 132 -26.76 21.24 -13.05
C ILE A 132 -27.77 20.73 -12.02
N SER A 133 -27.46 20.85 -10.71
CA SER A 133 -28.37 20.48 -9.64
C SER A 133 -29.68 21.26 -9.70
N THR A 134 -30.81 20.58 -9.39
CA THR A 134 -32.14 21.21 -9.42
C THR A 134 -32.68 21.55 -8.04
N VAL A 135 -32.05 21.09 -6.97
CA VAL A 135 -32.37 21.47 -5.58
C VAL A 135 -31.98 22.93 -5.32
N GLY A 136 -32.69 23.61 -4.43
CA GLY A 136 -32.38 24.97 -4.04
C GLY A 136 -30.98 25.09 -3.41
N ARG A 137 -30.34 26.27 -3.52
CA ARG A 137 -28.98 26.51 -3.09
C ARG A 137 -28.73 26.16 -1.60
N ASP A 138 -29.68 26.49 -0.72
CA ASP A 138 -29.54 26.20 0.71
C ASP A 138 -29.61 24.68 0.97
N VAL A 139 -30.48 23.98 0.29
CA VAL A 139 -30.62 22.52 0.33
C VAL A 139 -29.33 21.88 -0.19
N HIS A 140 -28.82 22.36 -1.33
CA HIS A 140 -27.55 21.88 -1.91
C HIS A 140 -26.39 22.03 -0.92
N THR A 141 -26.25 23.20 -0.30
CA THR A 141 -25.18 23.47 0.66
C THR A 141 -25.28 22.57 1.90
N SER A 142 -26.48 22.31 2.40
CA SER A 142 -26.70 21.43 3.54
C SER A 142 -26.34 20.00 3.22
N ILE A 143 -26.83 19.46 2.08
CA ILE A 143 -26.47 18.10 1.62
C ILE A 143 -24.96 17.98 1.43
N PHE A 144 -24.33 18.97 0.76
CA PHE A 144 -22.86 18.98 0.57
C PHE A 144 -22.10 18.84 1.89
N ARG A 145 -22.46 19.61 2.92
CA ARG A 145 -21.77 19.58 4.22
C ARG A 145 -21.88 18.21 4.91
N TYR A 146 -23.08 17.60 4.91
CA TYR A 146 -23.26 16.26 5.49
C TYR A 146 -22.41 15.21 4.75
N LEU A 147 -22.40 15.24 3.42
CA LEU A 147 -21.65 14.30 2.60
C LEU A 147 -20.16 14.54 2.68
N ALA A 148 -19.69 15.79 2.58
CA ALA A 148 -18.28 16.14 2.64
C ALA A 148 -17.65 15.82 4.01
N TYR A 149 -18.41 15.97 5.09
CA TYR A 149 -17.93 15.60 6.43
C TYR A 149 -18.06 14.11 6.69
N GLY A 150 -18.98 13.41 6.03
CA GLY A 150 -19.13 11.95 6.07
C GLY A 150 -19.40 11.39 7.47
N GLY A 151 -19.30 10.09 7.57
CA GLY A 151 -19.52 9.35 8.82
C GLY A 151 -21.01 9.13 9.15
N LYS A 152 -21.26 8.16 10.04
CA LYS A 152 -22.60 7.66 10.35
C LYS A 152 -23.55 8.76 10.85
N ASP A 153 -23.10 9.60 11.80
CA ASP A 153 -23.95 10.63 12.41
C ASP A 153 -24.37 11.70 11.38
N ASN A 154 -23.47 12.09 10.47
CA ASN A 154 -23.79 13.00 9.38
C ASN A 154 -24.72 12.35 8.36
N SER A 155 -24.55 11.08 8.03
CA SER A 155 -25.46 10.33 7.14
C SER A 155 -26.87 10.23 7.73
N LYS A 156 -26.99 9.96 9.04
CA LYS A 156 -28.28 9.93 9.74
C LYS A 156 -28.97 11.30 9.72
N ASN A 157 -28.23 12.36 10.03
CA ASN A 157 -28.78 13.72 10.00
C ASN A 157 -29.13 14.17 8.56
N LEU A 158 -28.39 13.74 7.54
CA LEU A 158 -28.73 13.93 6.13
C LEU A 158 -30.11 13.33 5.81
N LEU A 159 -30.34 12.07 6.20
CA LEU A 159 -31.61 11.40 5.96
C LEU A 159 -32.76 12.10 6.68
N LEU A 160 -32.59 12.49 7.94
CA LEU A 160 -33.58 13.27 8.70
C LEU A 160 -33.83 14.63 8.06
N TYR A 161 -32.78 15.31 7.58
CA TYR A 161 -32.88 16.56 6.85
C TYR A 161 -33.69 16.40 5.56
N CYS A 162 -33.41 15.34 4.79
CA CYS A 162 -34.17 15.05 3.56
C CYS A 162 -35.65 14.74 3.84
N LEU A 163 -35.97 13.98 4.90
CA LEU A 163 -37.34 13.75 5.33
C LEU A 163 -38.08 15.05 5.62
N ASN A 164 -37.48 15.97 6.37
CA ASN A 164 -38.08 17.26 6.65
C ASN A 164 -38.27 18.10 5.39
N GLN A 165 -37.25 18.13 4.51
CA GLN A 165 -37.23 19.02 3.34
C GLN A 165 -38.15 18.57 2.23
N PHE A 166 -38.30 17.26 1.99
CA PHE A 166 -39.02 16.72 0.85
C PHE A 166 -40.37 16.11 1.22
N LEU A 167 -40.55 15.67 2.48
CA LEU A 167 -41.86 15.13 2.93
C LEU A 167 -42.56 16.02 3.96
N GLY A 168 -41.94 17.14 4.39
CA GLY A 168 -42.55 18.09 5.33
C GLY A 168 -42.66 17.54 6.75
N THR A 169 -41.81 16.56 7.14
CA THR A 169 -41.74 16.12 8.52
C THR A 169 -41.04 17.16 9.41
N SER A 170 -40.99 16.96 10.71
CA SER A 170 -40.39 17.90 11.66
C SER A 170 -39.47 17.16 12.65
N TYR A 171 -38.59 16.29 12.16
CA TYR A 171 -37.60 15.63 12.96
C TYR A 171 -36.55 16.63 13.46
N GLU A 172 -36.00 16.40 14.65
CA GLU A 172 -34.83 17.11 15.12
C GLU A 172 -33.62 16.68 14.29
N VAL A 173 -32.93 17.66 13.67
CA VAL A 173 -31.78 17.43 12.79
C VAL A 173 -30.58 18.11 13.39
N GLY A 174 -29.51 17.34 13.67
CA GLY A 174 -28.24 17.89 14.11
C GLY A 174 -27.50 18.62 12.98
N GLU A 175 -26.80 19.70 13.32
CA GLU A 175 -25.93 20.40 12.36
C GLU A 175 -24.79 19.48 11.86
N PRO A 176 -24.33 19.67 10.59
CA PRO A 176 -23.21 18.89 10.05
C PRO A 176 -21.96 19.06 10.92
N LYS A 177 -21.44 17.95 11.46
CA LYS A 177 -20.27 17.93 12.34
C LYS A 177 -19.04 17.57 11.56
N ARG A 178 -17.99 18.40 11.61
CA ARG A 178 -16.69 18.08 11.06
C ARG A 178 -16.08 16.92 11.83
N PRO A 179 -15.67 15.83 11.15
CA PRO A 179 -14.93 14.76 11.80
C PRO A 179 -13.51 15.24 12.13
N PRO A 180 -12.79 14.56 13.00
CA PRO A 180 -11.33 14.67 13.03
C PRO A 180 -10.79 14.13 11.73
N TRP A 181 -10.02 14.96 11.01
CA TRP A 181 -9.39 14.56 9.75
C TRP A 181 -8.06 13.87 9.94
N GLU A 182 -7.43 14.14 11.08
CA GLU A 182 -6.17 13.53 11.53
C GLU A 182 -6.31 13.08 12.97
N GLY A 183 -5.68 11.95 13.29
CA GLY A 183 -5.65 11.41 14.63
C GLY A 183 -5.08 10.01 14.69
N ILE A 184 -4.87 9.53 15.91
CA ILE A 184 -4.44 8.16 16.16
C ILE A 184 -5.69 7.29 16.27
N TYR A 185 -5.66 6.12 15.65
CA TYR A 185 -6.67 5.08 15.78
C TYR A 185 -6.05 3.79 16.31
N HIS A 186 -6.71 3.15 17.25
CA HIS A 186 -6.33 1.82 17.70
C HIS A 186 -7.58 0.97 17.94
N PRO A 187 -7.61 -0.31 17.52
CA PRO A 187 -8.81 -1.14 17.64
C PRO A 187 -9.33 -1.30 19.08
N ASP A 188 -8.45 -1.21 20.09
CA ASP A 188 -8.87 -1.33 21.50
C ASP A 188 -9.30 0.00 22.13
N PHE A 189 -8.85 1.14 21.59
CA PHE A 189 -9.03 2.45 22.21
C PHE A 189 -9.83 3.43 21.33
N GLY A 190 -10.12 3.07 20.10
CA GLY A 190 -10.77 3.95 19.13
C GLY A 190 -9.92 5.15 18.75
N TYR A 191 -10.55 6.31 18.62
CA TYR A 191 -9.90 7.58 18.30
C TYR A 191 -9.16 8.19 19.49
N ILE A 192 -7.93 8.66 19.27
CA ILE A 192 -7.10 9.37 20.24
C ILE A 192 -6.54 10.61 19.58
N ALA A 193 -6.70 11.76 20.22
CA ALA A 193 -6.38 13.06 19.63
C ALA A 193 -4.89 13.43 19.68
N THR A 194 -4.15 12.94 20.66
CA THR A 194 -2.77 13.37 20.92
C THR A 194 -1.81 12.20 21.14
N LEU A 195 -0.55 12.39 20.76
CA LEU A 195 0.50 11.42 20.97
C LEU A 195 0.74 11.12 22.46
N ASP A 196 0.73 12.17 23.31
CA ASP A 196 0.95 11.99 24.75
C ASP A 196 -0.17 11.17 25.42
N GLU A 197 -1.41 11.29 24.97
CA GLU A 197 -2.50 10.44 25.42
C GLU A 197 -2.29 8.99 25.01
N TYR A 198 -1.90 8.78 23.75
CA TYR A 198 -1.63 7.46 23.21
C TYR A 198 -0.48 6.77 23.94
N PHE A 199 0.60 7.48 24.20
CA PHE A 199 1.77 6.94 24.91
C PHE A 199 1.40 6.45 26.32
N ARG A 200 0.56 7.19 27.03
CA ARG A 200 0.07 6.73 28.36
C ARG A 200 -0.74 5.43 28.31
N LYS A 201 -1.38 5.13 27.16
CA LYS A 201 -2.24 3.96 27.02
C LYS A 201 -1.49 2.73 26.48
N ASN A 202 -0.61 2.88 25.50
CA ASN A 202 -0.09 1.74 24.73
C ASN A 202 1.43 1.73 24.49
N TYR A 203 2.18 2.77 24.83
CA TYR A 203 3.62 2.80 24.57
C TYR A 203 4.42 2.00 25.60
N LYS A 204 5.40 1.20 25.12
CA LYS A 204 6.33 0.41 25.92
C LYS A 204 7.76 0.84 25.60
N GLU A 205 8.44 1.39 26.61
CA GLU A 205 9.81 1.86 26.46
C GLU A 205 10.78 0.73 26.09
N GLY A 206 11.79 1.06 25.28
CA GLY A 206 12.82 0.11 24.84
C GLY A 206 12.42 -0.81 23.69
N ARG A 207 11.21 -0.70 23.15
CA ARG A 207 10.76 -1.44 21.96
C ARG A 207 10.92 -0.58 20.71
N PRO A 208 11.24 -1.20 19.55
CA PRO A 208 11.17 -0.48 18.29
C PRO A 208 9.77 0.07 18.07
N THR A 209 9.69 1.26 17.48
CA THR A 209 8.41 1.96 17.28
C THR A 209 8.16 2.18 15.80
N ILE A 210 7.06 1.64 15.30
CA ILE A 210 6.65 1.74 13.90
C ILE A 210 5.52 2.75 13.75
N GLY A 211 5.73 3.76 12.90
CA GLY A 211 4.64 4.59 12.42
C GLY A 211 3.82 3.81 11.39
N LEU A 212 2.51 3.94 11.46
CA LEU A 212 1.59 3.45 10.44
C LEU A 212 0.65 4.57 10.09
N TRP A 213 0.59 5.00 8.85
CA TRP A 213 -0.41 5.97 8.45
C TRP A 213 -1.28 5.48 7.30
N PHE A 214 -2.53 5.96 7.29
CA PHE A 214 -3.53 5.56 6.33
C PHE A 214 -4.54 6.68 6.08
N TYR A 215 -5.26 6.60 4.97
CA TYR A 215 -6.22 7.62 4.58
C TYR A 215 -7.42 7.68 5.52
N SER A 216 -7.78 8.91 5.97
CA SER A 216 -8.89 9.16 6.90
C SER A 216 -10.24 8.66 6.41
N GLY A 217 -10.43 8.56 5.10
CA GLY A 217 -11.65 8.00 4.52
C GLY A 217 -11.91 6.55 4.93
N PHE A 218 -10.86 5.75 5.14
CA PHE A 218 -11.03 4.38 5.65
C PHE A 218 -11.53 4.36 7.09
N TRP A 219 -11.04 5.28 7.91
CA TRP A 219 -11.52 5.43 9.28
C TRP A 219 -12.98 5.88 9.33
N GLN A 220 -13.36 6.87 8.51
CA GLN A 220 -14.73 7.37 8.43
C GLN A 220 -15.72 6.34 7.87
N ALA A 221 -15.26 5.47 6.96
CA ALA A 221 -16.06 4.41 6.34
C ALA A 221 -16.06 3.10 7.12
N ASP A 222 -15.39 3.03 8.28
CA ASP A 222 -15.21 1.79 9.06
C ASP A 222 -14.60 0.63 8.23
N ASN A 223 -13.69 0.96 7.31
CA ASN A 223 -12.99 0.00 6.45
C ASN A 223 -11.56 -0.23 6.96
N LEU A 224 -11.44 -0.78 8.18
CA LEU A 224 -10.21 -0.79 8.99
C LEU A 224 -9.56 -2.16 9.16
N ARG A 225 -10.13 -3.24 8.62
CA ARG A 225 -9.62 -4.61 8.85
C ARG A 225 -8.14 -4.78 8.52
N PHE A 226 -7.67 -4.17 7.41
CA PHE A 226 -6.25 -4.22 7.04
C PHE A 226 -5.38 -3.39 7.99
N VAL A 227 -5.89 -2.28 8.52
CA VAL A 227 -5.19 -1.45 9.53
C VAL A 227 -5.05 -2.24 10.83
N ASP A 228 -6.15 -2.85 11.29
CA ASP A 228 -6.15 -3.69 12.49
C ASP A 228 -5.17 -4.86 12.37
N SER A 229 -5.14 -5.53 11.20
CA SER A 229 -4.22 -6.62 10.93
C SER A 229 -2.76 -6.17 11.00
N LEU A 230 -2.42 -5.00 10.45
CA LEU A 230 -1.08 -4.40 10.55
C LEU A 230 -0.72 -4.05 11.99
N ILE A 231 -1.62 -3.39 12.73
CA ILE A 231 -1.42 -3.03 14.15
C ILE A 231 -1.14 -4.29 14.96
N ARG A 232 -2.02 -5.31 14.86
CA ARG A 232 -1.89 -6.55 15.62
C ARG A 232 -0.61 -7.33 15.30
N GLU A 233 -0.20 -7.36 14.03
CA GLU A 233 1.04 -8.03 13.64
C GLU A 233 2.28 -7.30 14.19
N ILE A 234 2.30 -5.96 14.18
CA ILE A 234 3.39 -5.17 14.78
C ILE A 234 3.47 -5.44 16.29
N GLU A 235 2.34 -5.38 17.00
CA GLU A 235 2.28 -5.64 18.44
C GLU A 235 2.67 -7.09 18.80
N ARG A 236 2.25 -8.06 17.96
CA ARG A 236 2.60 -9.47 18.12
C ARG A 236 4.13 -9.71 18.00
N ARG A 237 4.82 -8.85 17.27
CA ARG A 237 6.29 -8.85 17.12
C ARG A 237 7.02 -8.04 18.19
N ASP A 238 6.33 -7.71 19.28
CA ASP A 238 6.91 -6.99 20.43
C ASP A 238 7.42 -5.58 20.09
N ALA A 239 6.78 -4.91 19.14
CA ALA A 239 7.05 -3.53 18.75
C ALA A 239 5.91 -2.60 19.13
N ASN A 240 6.21 -1.31 19.29
CA ASN A 240 5.19 -0.27 19.40
C ASN A 240 4.71 0.11 18.00
N VAL A 241 3.44 0.52 17.91
CA VAL A 241 2.87 1.10 16.69
C VAL A 241 2.25 2.45 17.01
N ILE A 242 2.38 3.42 16.12
CA ILE A 242 1.67 4.71 16.16
C ILE A 242 0.82 4.79 14.90
N PRO A 243 -0.45 4.33 14.96
CA PRO A 243 -1.32 4.26 13.79
C PRO A 243 -2.12 5.56 13.64
N VAL A 244 -1.81 6.32 12.58
CA VAL A 244 -2.37 7.65 12.32
C VAL A 244 -3.20 7.65 11.05
N PHE A 245 -4.45 8.06 11.15
CA PHE A 245 -5.22 8.41 9.97
C PHE A 245 -5.05 9.89 9.63
N LEU A 246 -5.04 10.21 8.33
CA LEU A 246 -4.89 11.58 7.87
C LEU A 246 -5.60 11.82 6.55
N TYR A 247 -5.99 13.06 6.35
CA TYR A 247 -6.27 13.59 5.03
C TYR A 247 -4.96 14.16 4.48
N SER A 248 -4.44 13.62 3.37
CA SER A 248 -3.06 13.88 2.93
C SER A 248 -2.78 15.33 2.54
N LEU A 249 -3.79 16.05 2.07
CA LEU A 249 -3.67 17.44 1.64
C LEU A 249 -4.17 18.41 2.73
N LYS A 250 -3.51 19.57 2.81
CA LYS A 250 -4.02 20.67 3.62
C LYS A 250 -5.13 21.39 2.86
N ASP A 251 -6.29 21.47 3.48
CA ASP A 251 -7.47 22.18 2.95
C ASP A 251 -8.08 23.06 4.03
N VAL A 252 -8.12 24.37 3.78
CA VAL A 252 -8.60 25.36 4.74
C VAL A 252 -10.13 25.29 4.89
N GLU A 253 -10.86 24.99 3.82
CA GLU A 253 -12.33 24.92 3.84
C GLU A 253 -12.82 23.70 4.60
N LEU A 254 -12.22 22.54 4.34
CA LEU A 254 -12.45 21.30 5.08
C LEU A 254 -11.84 21.35 6.49
N GLY A 255 -10.78 22.14 6.69
CA GLY A 255 -10.07 22.27 7.95
C GLY A 255 -9.05 21.16 8.19
N THR A 256 -8.58 20.49 7.11
CA THR A 256 -7.53 19.46 7.17
C THR A 256 -6.17 20.11 7.37
N LYS A 257 -5.27 19.44 8.09
CA LYS A 257 -3.94 19.95 8.40
C LYS A 257 -2.83 19.43 7.50
N GLY A 258 -3.07 18.28 6.87
CA GLY A 258 -2.17 17.65 5.90
C GLY A 258 -1.01 16.87 6.53
N ALA A 259 -0.26 16.17 5.65
CA ALA A 259 0.75 15.20 6.04
C ALA A 259 1.94 15.80 6.81
N GLU A 260 2.38 17.02 6.49
CA GLU A 260 3.47 17.68 7.23
C GLU A 260 3.12 17.89 8.70
N TRP A 261 1.91 18.38 8.96
CA TRP A 261 1.44 18.57 10.32
C TRP A 261 1.36 17.23 11.09
N VAL A 262 0.94 16.17 10.41
CA VAL A 262 0.89 14.81 11.00
C VAL A 262 2.28 14.34 11.41
N ILE A 263 3.28 14.54 10.56
CA ILE A 263 4.68 14.21 10.89
C ILE A 263 5.09 14.95 12.16
N ASP A 264 4.88 16.28 12.19
CA ASP A 264 5.33 17.12 13.31
C ASP A 264 4.64 16.80 14.64
N ASN A 265 3.38 16.34 14.62
CA ASN A 265 2.58 16.17 15.83
C ASN A 265 2.45 14.70 16.30
N TYR A 266 2.69 13.71 15.43
CA TYR A 266 2.54 12.30 15.78
C TYR A 266 3.81 11.48 15.59
N PHE A 267 4.73 11.88 14.70
CA PHE A 267 5.95 11.12 14.42
C PHE A 267 7.24 11.81 14.87
N MET A 268 7.15 13.07 15.28
CA MET A 268 8.26 13.86 15.82
C MET A 268 7.95 14.33 17.24
N LYS A 269 8.98 14.40 18.08
CA LYS A 269 8.94 15.04 19.41
C LYS A 269 10.27 15.73 19.64
N ASP A 270 10.23 16.97 20.06
CA ASP A 270 11.42 17.79 20.32
C ASP A 270 12.41 17.83 19.14
N GLY A 271 11.88 17.81 17.91
CA GLY A 271 12.67 17.83 16.67
C GLY A 271 13.34 16.50 16.31
N GLN A 272 13.03 15.42 17.02
CA GLN A 272 13.54 14.07 16.75
C GLN A 272 12.41 13.10 16.40
N PRO A 273 12.63 12.13 15.51
CA PRO A 273 11.64 11.10 15.22
C PRO A 273 11.40 10.21 16.44
N VAL A 274 10.13 9.95 16.76
CA VAL A 274 9.71 8.98 17.79
C VAL A 274 9.43 7.61 17.20
N ILE A 275 9.60 7.45 15.90
CA ILE A 275 9.44 6.19 15.16
C ILE A 275 10.78 5.78 14.54
N ASP A 276 10.97 4.48 14.35
CA ASP A 276 12.17 3.90 13.73
C ASP A 276 11.99 3.58 12.25
N ALA A 277 10.75 3.39 11.83
CA ALA A 277 10.33 3.23 10.43
C ALA A 277 8.86 3.61 10.30
N LEU A 278 8.43 3.92 9.06
CA LEU A 278 7.04 4.25 8.74
C LEU A 278 6.49 3.28 7.69
N ILE A 279 5.35 2.66 7.97
CA ILE A 279 4.54 1.96 6.97
C ILE A 279 3.51 2.94 6.40
N SER A 280 3.52 3.13 5.09
CA SER A 280 2.59 4.01 4.39
C SER A 280 1.62 3.23 3.50
N THR A 281 0.32 3.37 3.75
CA THR A 281 -0.72 2.87 2.84
C THR A 281 -1.26 3.95 1.91
N LEU A 282 -0.80 5.21 2.04
CA LEU A 282 -1.27 6.32 1.22
C LEU A 282 -0.97 6.11 -0.26
N MET A 283 -1.91 6.49 -1.09
CA MET A 283 -1.77 6.58 -2.54
C MET A 283 -1.31 8.00 -2.91
N PHE A 284 -0.88 8.15 -4.16
CA PHE A 284 -0.39 9.42 -4.70
C PHE A 284 0.93 9.89 -4.08
N SER A 285 1.54 10.87 -4.71
CA SER A 285 2.72 11.57 -4.18
C SER A 285 2.28 12.73 -3.29
N LEU A 286 3.01 12.93 -2.19
CA LEU A 286 2.84 14.06 -1.28
C LEU A 286 3.65 15.29 -1.72
N THR A 287 4.64 15.10 -2.61
CA THR A 287 5.53 16.16 -3.10
C THR A 287 5.13 16.72 -4.47
N MET A 288 4.38 15.95 -5.28
CA MET A 288 3.91 16.43 -6.58
C MET A 288 2.85 17.51 -6.41
N LYS A 289 3.21 18.75 -6.72
CA LYS A 289 2.27 19.88 -6.75
C LYS A 289 1.61 20.04 -8.14
N PRO A 290 0.40 20.65 -8.21
CA PRO A 290 -0.21 21.02 -9.49
C PRO A 290 0.71 21.95 -10.30
N ARG A 291 0.58 21.91 -11.63
CA ARG A 291 1.48 22.50 -12.66
C ARG A 291 1.80 24.00 -12.54
N ASP A 292 1.16 24.77 -11.66
CA ASP A 292 1.29 26.24 -11.60
C ASP A 292 2.36 26.75 -10.62
N GLU A 293 3.09 25.86 -9.95
CA GLU A 293 4.18 26.27 -9.05
C GLU A 293 5.54 25.90 -9.68
N GLU A 294 6.41 26.92 -9.82
CA GLU A 294 7.74 26.83 -10.48
C GLU A 294 8.75 25.85 -9.84
N LYS A 295 8.40 25.20 -8.73
CA LYS A 295 9.24 24.20 -8.04
C LYS A 295 8.62 22.82 -8.13
N LEU A 296 8.97 22.07 -9.16
CA LEU A 296 8.53 20.67 -9.35
C LEU A 296 9.11 19.71 -8.28
N PHE A 297 10.20 20.08 -7.63
CA PHE A 297 10.89 19.26 -6.63
C PHE A 297 11.35 20.16 -5.47
N ASP A 298 10.53 20.25 -4.44
CA ASP A 298 11.02 20.62 -3.12
C ASP A 298 11.90 19.47 -2.57
N LYS A 299 12.61 19.71 -1.44
CA LYS A 299 13.35 18.67 -0.74
C LYS A 299 12.47 17.43 -0.56
N PRO A 300 13.06 16.21 -0.62
CA PRO A 300 12.31 14.98 -0.42
C PRO A 300 11.46 15.08 0.85
N PHE A 301 10.17 14.82 0.70
CA PHE A 301 9.17 15.03 1.75
C PHE A 301 9.55 14.36 3.08
N PHE A 302 10.12 13.14 2.99
CA PHE A 302 10.49 12.35 4.16
C PHE A 302 11.91 12.61 4.68
N GLU A 303 12.71 13.49 4.05
CA GLU A 303 14.08 13.79 4.49
C GLU A 303 14.11 14.23 5.96
N ARG A 304 13.15 15.06 6.37
CA ARG A 304 13.03 15.57 7.72
C ARG A 304 12.71 14.50 8.77
N LEU A 305 12.08 13.40 8.36
CA LEU A 305 11.71 12.31 9.26
C LEU A 305 12.91 11.40 9.57
N GLY A 306 13.84 11.26 8.62
CA GLY A 306 15.10 10.53 8.81
C GLY A 306 14.95 9.05 9.16
N VAL A 307 13.85 8.42 8.73
CA VAL A 307 13.58 6.99 8.90
C VAL A 307 13.11 6.36 7.58
N PRO A 308 13.31 5.05 7.40
CA PRO A 308 12.79 4.34 6.23
C PRO A 308 11.27 4.43 6.14
N VAL A 309 10.75 4.69 4.94
CA VAL A 309 9.32 4.69 4.66
C VAL A 309 8.99 3.55 3.70
N ILE A 310 8.24 2.57 4.18
CA ILE A 310 7.89 1.35 3.47
C ILE A 310 6.47 1.46 2.93
N LYS A 311 6.31 1.35 1.61
CA LYS A 311 5.01 1.41 0.96
C LYS A 311 4.27 0.08 1.07
N ALA A 312 3.20 0.06 1.84
CA ALA A 312 2.18 -1.00 1.85
C ALA A 312 1.13 -0.72 0.78
N ILE A 313 0.86 -1.69 -0.08
CA ILE A 313 -0.03 -1.51 -1.22
C ILE A 313 -1.43 -2.03 -0.87
N LEU A 314 -2.45 -1.24 -1.17
CA LEU A 314 -3.85 -1.69 -1.20
C LEU A 314 -4.20 -1.90 -2.67
N THR A 315 -4.52 -3.14 -3.08
CA THR A 315 -4.87 -3.42 -4.47
C THR A 315 -6.37 -3.39 -4.69
N TYR A 316 -6.79 -2.76 -5.79
CA TYR A 316 -8.20 -2.76 -6.24
C TYR A 316 -8.58 -4.04 -6.97
N ASN A 317 -7.64 -4.94 -7.23
CA ASN A 317 -7.93 -6.31 -7.63
C ASN A 317 -8.45 -7.12 -6.44
N THR A 318 -9.21 -8.17 -6.69
CA THR A 318 -9.43 -9.21 -5.69
C THR A 318 -8.13 -9.96 -5.39
N GLU A 319 -8.08 -10.68 -4.27
CA GLU A 319 -6.90 -11.48 -3.94
C GLU A 319 -6.64 -12.56 -5.01
N GLU A 320 -7.69 -13.19 -5.52
CA GLU A 320 -7.62 -14.20 -6.57
C GLU A 320 -7.04 -13.60 -7.87
N GLU A 321 -7.60 -12.48 -8.34
CA GLU A 321 -7.10 -11.78 -9.53
C GLU A 321 -5.64 -11.41 -9.40
N TRP A 322 -5.23 -10.88 -8.24
CA TRP A 322 -3.84 -10.55 -7.96
C TRP A 322 -2.95 -11.80 -7.93
N ARG A 323 -3.40 -12.90 -7.30
CA ARG A 323 -2.62 -14.14 -7.21
C ARG A 323 -2.40 -14.78 -8.58
N GLU A 324 -3.39 -14.75 -9.45
CA GLU A 324 -3.32 -15.33 -10.79
C GLU A 324 -2.58 -14.45 -11.81
N SER A 325 -2.54 -13.14 -11.61
CA SER A 325 -1.94 -12.18 -12.54
C SER A 325 -0.41 -12.30 -12.60
N PHE A 326 0.16 -12.50 -13.77
CA PHE A 326 1.61 -12.37 -14.02
C PHE A 326 2.11 -10.93 -13.89
N GLN A 327 1.28 -9.96 -14.20
CA GLN A 327 1.62 -8.54 -14.00
C GLN A 327 1.57 -8.16 -12.53
N GLY A 328 0.74 -8.84 -11.74
CA GLY A 328 0.48 -8.57 -10.34
C GLY A 328 -0.59 -7.51 -10.15
N LEU A 329 -0.25 -6.24 -10.22
CA LEU A 329 -1.16 -5.12 -10.00
C LEU A 329 -1.75 -4.60 -11.32
N ASN A 330 -2.97 -4.04 -11.25
CA ASN A 330 -3.58 -3.34 -12.38
C ASN A 330 -2.88 -1.99 -12.67
N PRO A 331 -3.07 -1.39 -13.86
CA PRO A 331 -2.41 -0.14 -14.22
C PRO A 331 -2.70 1.05 -13.30
N MET A 332 -3.89 1.11 -12.70
CA MET A 332 -4.27 2.16 -11.76
C MET A 332 -3.48 2.04 -10.45
N ASP A 333 -3.41 0.83 -9.87
CA ASP A 333 -2.61 0.55 -8.69
C ASP A 333 -1.13 0.86 -8.93
N VAL A 334 -0.59 0.48 -10.11
CA VAL A 334 0.80 0.79 -10.47
C VAL A 334 1.03 2.30 -10.52
N SER A 335 0.12 3.05 -11.13
CA SER A 335 0.25 4.51 -11.21
C SER A 335 0.17 5.17 -9.83
N MET A 336 -0.88 4.88 -9.06
CA MET A 336 -1.23 5.62 -7.85
C MET A 336 -0.52 5.10 -6.60
N SER A 337 -0.29 3.78 -6.52
CA SER A 337 0.27 3.14 -5.32
C SER A 337 1.75 2.77 -5.45
N ILE A 338 2.33 2.86 -6.64
CA ILE A 338 3.75 2.55 -6.89
C ILE A 338 4.47 3.78 -7.43
N ALA A 339 4.17 4.20 -8.69
CA ALA A 339 4.95 5.21 -9.39
C ALA A 339 4.92 6.57 -8.67
N MET A 340 3.76 7.00 -8.18
CA MET A 340 3.66 8.27 -7.45
C MET A 340 4.38 8.24 -6.10
N PRO A 341 4.21 7.23 -5.22
CA PRO A 341 4.99 7.12 -3.98
C PRO A 341 6.51 6.99 -4.18
N GLU A 342 6.96 6.47 -5.33
CA GLU A 342 8.40 6.45 -5.66
C GLU A 342 9.01 7.83 -5.78
N PHE A 343 8.25 8.85 -6.21
CA PHE A 343 8.72 10.25 -6.24
C PHE A 343 9.00 10.82 -4.84
N ASP A 344 8.33 10.29 -3.82
CA ASP A 344 8.54 10.68 -2.42
C ASP A 344 9.68 9.90 -1.75
N GLY A 345 10.33 8.97 -2.48
CA GLY A 345 11.43 8.15 -1.95
C GLY A 345 10.98 6.95 -1.11
N MET A 346 9.72 6.52 -1.23
CA MET A 346 9.25 5.34 -0.51
C MET A 346 9.84 4.05 -1.07
N LEU A 347 10.17 3.12 -0.18
CA LEU A 347 10.56 1.75 -0.54
C LEU A 347 9.31 0.95 -0.89
N ILE A 348 9.23 0.47 -2.13
CA ILE A 348 8.06 -0.28 -2.60
C ILE A 348 8.11 -1.70 -2.03
N ALA A 349 7.05 -2.13 -1.37
CA ALA A 349 6.93 -3.48 -0.84
C ALA A 349 5.78 -4.25 -1.51
N VAL A 350 4.91 -4.88 -0.74
CA VAL A 350 3.94 -5.86 -1.21
C VAL A 350 2.50 -5.39 -1.00
N PRO A 351 1.53 -5.95 -1.73
CA PRO A 351 0.11 -5.78 -1.41
C PRO A 351 -0.21 -6.37 -0.04
N VAL A 352 -0.75 -5.56 0.86
CA VAL A 352 -1.14 -5.99 2.22
C VAL A 352 -2.63 -6.24 2.36
N ALA A 353 -3.42 -5.71 1.42
CA ALA A 353 -4.85 -5.93 1.36
C ALA A 353 -5.35 -5.88 -0.08
N ALA A 354 -6.39 -6.64 -0.34
CA ALA A 354 -7.07 -6.74 -1.60
C ALA A 354 -8.53 -6.32 -1.48
N LYS A 355 -9.09 -5.80 -2.57
CA LYS A 355 -10.52 -5.48 -2.66
C LYS A 355 -11.32 -6.78 -2.61
N LYS A 356 -12.27 -6.85 -1.69
CA LYS A 356 -13.23 -7.95 -1.61
C LYS A 356 -14.65 -7.42 -1.68
N MET A 357 -15.39 -7.94 -2.64
CA MET A 357 -16.83 -7.76 -2.66
C MET A 357 -17.42 -8.72 -1.61
N THR A 358 -18.06 -8.17 -0.56
CA THR A 358 -18.64 -8.98 0.50
C THR A 358 -20.04 -9.45 0.12
N GLU A 359 -21.03 -8.63 0.38
CA GLU A 359 -22.43 -8.98 0.14
C GLU A 359 -23.13 -7.80 -0.53
N THR A 360 -24.26 -8.09 -1.17
CA THR A 360 -25.17 -7.02 -1.57
C THR A 360 -26.02 -6.64 -0.36
N ASP A 361 -25.95 -5.39 0.04
CA ASP A 361 -26.77 -4.88 1.12
C ASP A 361 -28.26 -4.98 0.79
N THR A 362 -29.03 -5.50 1.73
CA THR A 362 -30.46 -5.76 1.52
C THR A 362 -31.33 -4.51 1.60
N LEU A 363 -30.87 -3.46 2.31
CA LEU A 363 -31.60 -2.20 2.46
C LEU A 363 -31.48 -1.29 1.23
N THR A 364 -30.26 -1.22 0.65
CA THR A 364 -29.95 -0.29 -0.43
C THR A 364 -29.67 -0.95 -1.77
N GLY A 365 -29.43 -2.26 -1.75
CA GLY A 365 -28.98 -3.03 -2.90
C GLY A 365 -27.55 -2.66 -3.35
N ALA A 366 -26.77 -1.98 -2.49
CA ALA A 366 -25.39 -1.64 -2.76
C ALA A 366 -24.49 -2.87 -2.66
N LYS A 367 -23.53 -2.99 -3.58
CA LYS A 367 -22.44 -3.97 -3.46
C LYS A 367 -21.42 -3.45 -2.47
N LEU A 368 -21.30 -4.11 -1.34
CA LEU A 368 -20.34 -3.73 -0.30
C LEU A 368 -18.94 -4.17 -0.69
N THR A 369 -18.00 -3.24 -0.63
CA THR A 369 -16.60 -3.49 -0.95
C THR A 369 -15.74 -3.09 0.24
N ARG A 370 -14.89 -4.01 0.72
CA ARG A 370 -13.90 -3.76 1.77
C ARG A 370 -12.51 -4.15 1.30
N PHE A 371 -11.50 -3.57 1.93
CA PHE A 371 -10.13 -4.07 1.83
C PHE A 371 -9.90 -5.13 2.91
N GLU A 372 -9.77 -6.38 2.47
CA GLU A 372 -9.44 -7.49 3.36
C GLU A 372 -7.92 -7.69 3.40
N PRO A 373 -7.35 -7.94 4.59
CA PRO A 373 -5.91 -8.15 4.72
C PRO A 373 -5.48 -9.44 4.02
N ILE A 374 -4.28 -9.41 3.42
CA ILE A 374 -3.57 -10.59 2.93
C ILE A 374 -2.55 -10.96 4.00
N ASP A 375 -2.93 -11.86 4.91
CA ASP A 375 -2.22 -12.11 6.17
C ASP A 375 -0.73 -12.42 5.99
N GLU A 376 -0.35 -13.21 4.97
CA GLU A 376 1.06 -13.54 4.73
C GLU A 376 1.84 -12.32 4.22
N ARG A 377 1.21 -11.39 3.51
CA ARG A 377 1.82 -10.14 3.06
C ARG A 377 1.88 -9.10 4.19
N VAL A 378 0.92 -9.09 5.09
CA VAL A 378 0.98 -8.31 6.35
C VAL A 378 2.19 -8.77 7.18
N ARG A 379 2.36 -10.08 7.38
CA ARG A 379 3.54 -10.61 8.07
C ARG A 379 4.85 -10.23 7.38
N LYS A 380 4.88 -10.28 6.05
CA LYS A 380 6.04 -9.94 5.24
C LYS A 380 6.46 -8.47 5.42
N ILE A 381 5.52 -7.54 5.25
CA ILE A 381 5.87 -6.11 5.34
C ILE A 381 6.27 -5.71 6.75
N VAL A 382 5.61 -6.25 7.77
CA VAL A 382 5.97 -5.97 9.17
C VAL A 382 7.37 -6.51 9.48
N SER A 383 7.70 -7.73 9.03
CA SER A 383 9.04 -8.28 9.21
C SER A 383 10.12 -7.43 8.53
N LEU A 384 9.90 -7.06 7.26
CA LEU A 384 10.80 -6.18 6.50
C LEU A 384 10.98 -4.83 7.21
N THR A 385 9.89 -4.22 7.68
CA THR A 385 9.92 -2.92 8.36
C THR A 385 10.68 -2.99 9.68
N LEU A 386 10.47 -4.04 10.46
CA LEU A 386 11.20 -4.26 11.73
C LEU A 386 12.68 -4.50 11.51
N ASN A 387 13.08 -5.20 10.43
CA ASN A 387 14.47 -5.37 10.09
C ASN A 387 15.14 -4.04 9.69
N TRP A 388 14.43 -3.15 8.97
CA TRP A 388 14.93 -1.79 8.74
C TRP A 388 15.01 -0.97 10.03
N ALA A 389 14.01 -1.04 10.89
CA ALA A 389 13.98 -0.35 12.19
C ALA A 389 15.12 -0.81 13.10
N LYS A 390 15.43 -2.11 13.11
CA LYS A 390 16.50 -2.73 13.88
C LYS A 390 17.87 -2.10 13.63
N LEU A 391 18.15 -1.66 12.39
CA LEU A 391 19.42 -1.02 12.02
C LEU A 391 19.74 0.24 12.85
N ARG A 392 18.74 0.91 13.43
CA ARG A 392 18.94 2.08 14.31
C ARG A 392 19.40 1.69 15.72
N HIS A 393 19.10 0.48 16.17
CA HIS A 393 19.29 0.02 17.53
C HIS A 393 20.54 -0.86 17.70
N ILE A 394 21.10 -1.38 16.61
CA ILE A 394 22.34 -2.17 16.64
C ILE A 394 23.54 -1.23 16.49
N SER A 395 24.58 -1.42 17.32
CA SER A 395 25.83 -0.69 17.16
C SER A 395 26.50 -1.03 15.82
N ASN A 396 27.25 -0.09 15.24
CA ASN A 396 27.94 -0.35 13.99
C ASN A 396 28.88 -1.56 14.07
N GLN A 397 29.53 -1.73 15.21
CA GLN A 397 30.43 -2.86 15.45
C GLN A 397 29.73 -4.23 15.39
N GLU A 398 28.45 -4.29 15.75
CA GLU A 398 27.67 -5.53 15.80
C GLU A 398 26.92 -5.83 14.49
N LYS A 399 26.72 -4.80 13.65
CA LYS A 399 26.00 -4.97 12.37
C LYS A 399 26.72 -5.95 11.45
N ARG A 400 25.92 -6.86 10.89
CA ARG A 400 26.37 -7.83 9.88
C ARG A 400 25.90 -7.41 8.50
N VAL A 401 26.83 -7.14 7.59
CA VAL A 401 26.53 -6.67 6.24
C VAL A 401 27.01 -7.69 5.22
N ALA A 402 26.11 -8.07 4.29
CA ALA A 402 26.46 -8.91 3.16
C ALA A 402 26.57 -8.06 1.89
N ILE A 403 27.78 -7.94 1.33
CA ILE A 403 28.06 -7.21 0.08
C ILE A 403 28.12 -8.23 -1.05
N ILE A 404 27.25 -8.07 -2.06
CA ILE A 404 27.06 -9.03 -3.15
C ILE A 404 27.39 -8.36 -4.47
N PHE A 405 28.51 -8.80 -5.08
CA PHE A 405 28.86 -8.37 -6.44
C PHE A 405 27.98 -9.05 -7.49
N HIS A 406 27.59 -8.31 -8.48
CA HIS A 406 27.08 -8.90 -9.71
C HIS A 406 28.18 -9.68 -10.45
N ASN A 407 27.83 -10.84 -11.03
CA ASN A 407 28.75 -11.68 -11.77
C ASN A 407 28.03 -12.39 -12.95
N TYR A 408 27.93 -11.68 -14.07
CA TYR A 408 27.36 -12.25 -15.29
C TYR A 408 28.19 -11.82 -16.51
N PRO A 409 28.51 -12.75 -17.42
CA PRO A 409 28.39 -14.21 -17.25
C PRO A 409 29.24 -14.73 -16.07
N PRO A 410 28.98 -15.95 -15.53
CA PRO A 410 29.64 -16.46 -14.32
C PRO A 410 31.10 -16.84 -14.57
N ARG A 411 31.94 -15.82 -14.73
CA ARG A 411 33.37 -15.90 -15.03
C ARG A 411 34.17 -14.98 -14.13
N ASN A 412 35.41 -15.37 -13.82
CA ASN A 412 36.28 -14.59 -12.95
C ASN A 412 36.61 -13.20 -13.51
N ASP A 413 36.75 -13.09 -14.85
CA ASP A 413 36.99 -11.80 -15.54
C ASP A 413 35.73 -10.90 -15.64
N ARG A 414 34.60 -11.33 -15.05
CA ARG A 414 33.32 -10.60 -15.08
C ARG A 414 32.78 -10.28 -13.67
N ILE A 415 33.59 -10.47 -12.65
CA ILE A 415 33.19 -10.10 -11.29
C ILE A 415 33.04 -8.59 -11.19
N GLY A 416 31.88 -8.12 -10.71
CA GLY A 416 31.59 -6.71 -10.52
C GLY A 416 31.57 -5.86 -11.79
N THR A 417 31.42 -6.49 -12.98
CA THR A 417 31.34 -5.72 -14.24
C THR A 417 30.06 -4.89 -14.28
N ALA A 418 30.21 -3.57 -14.29
CA ALA A 418 29.12 -2.61 -14.45
C ALA A 418 29.58 -1.47 -15.33
N PHE A 419 28.85 -1.18 -16.42
CA PHE A 419 29.22 -0.09 -17.32
C PHE A 419 29.10 1.27 -16.61
N GLY A 420 30.24 1.97 -16.48
CA GLY A 420 30.30 3.30 -15.84
C GLY A 420 30.49 3.26 -14.31
N LEU A 421 30.50 2.09 -13.65
CA LEU A 421 30.78 1.93 -12.23
C LEU A 421 31.97 1.00 -12.03
N ASP A 422 33.03 1.48 -11.39
CA ASP A 422 34.12 0.64 -10.89
C ASP A 422 33.69 -0.03 -9.56
N SER A 423 32.98 -1.15 -9.69
CA SER A 423 32.44 -1.85 -8.51
C SER A 423 33.51 -2.31 -7.52
N PRO A 424 34.69 -2.84 -7.95
CA PRO A 424 35.76 -3.19 -7.01
C PRO A 424 36.28 -2.01 -6.18
N VAL A 425 36.54 -0.87 -6.84
CA VAL A 425 36.99 0.34 -6.14
C VAL A 425 35.87 0.91 -5.27
N SER A 426 34.61 0.85 -5.72
CA SER A 426 33.46 1.26 -4.94
C SER A 426 33.32 0.45 -3.66
N VAL A 427 33.46 -0.88 -3.71
CA VAL A 427 33.39 -1.73 -2.51
C VAL A 427 34.60 -1.47 -1.61
N TYR A 428 35.79 -1.28 -2.15
CA TYR A 428 36.95 -0.89 -1.35
C TYR A 428 36.69 0.42 -0.58
N ASN A 429 36.15 1.43 -1.23
CA ASN A 429 35.80 2.70 -0.58
C ASN A 429 34.71 2.51 0.49
N ILE A 430 33.67 1.70 0.19
CA ILE A 430 32.63 1.36 1.16
C ILE A 430 33.23 0.66 2.39
N LEU A 431 34.11 -0.31 2.20
CA LEU A 431 34.77 -1.01 3.33
C LEU A 431 35.58 -0.05 4.18
N ARG A 432 36.36 0.86 3.54
CA ARG A 432 37.13 1.88 4.25
C ARG A 432 36.24 2.81 5.07
N ASP A 433 35.12 3.23 4.49
CA ASP A 433 34.17 4.13 5.15
C ASP A 433 33.42 3.40 6.28
N LEU A 434 33.07 2.12 6.10
CA LEU A 434 32.50 1.28 7.17
C LEU A 434 33.49 1.08 8.32
N GLU A 435 34.79 0.87 8.04
CA GLU A 435 35.86 0.80 9.08
C GLU A 435 35.92 2.12 9.85
N GLY A 436 35.94 3.26 9.13
CA GLY A 436 35.93 4.60 9.72
C GLY A 436 34.73 4.89 10.62
N GLU A 437 33.56 4.32 10.29
CA GLU A 437 32.33 4.41 11.08
C GLU A 437 32.19 3.34 12.18
N GLY A 438 33.25 2.52 12.40
CA GLY A 438 33.34 1.56 13.49
C GLY A 438 32.56 0.27 13.25
N TYR A 439 32.35 -0.14 12.01
CA TYR A 439 31.83 -1.48 11.70
C TYR A 439 32.88 -2.54 11.99
N GLY A 440 32.43 -3.75 12.31
CA GLY A 440 33.30 -4.85 12.71
C GLY A 440 34.02 -5.50 11.52
N LEU A 441 35.02 -4.84 10.94
CA LEU A 441 35.93 -5.40 9.96
C LEU A 441 37.16 -6.05 10.64
N GLU A 442 37.68 -7.13 10.04
CA GLU A 442 38.91 -7.79 10.47
C GLU A 442 40.16 -7.14 9.85
N SER A 443 40.05 -6.77 8.56
CA SER A 443 41.11 -6.07 7.83
C SER A 443 40.60 -5.33 6.62
N LEU A 444 41.21 -4.19 6.27
CA LEU A 444 40.96 -3.48 5.03
C LEU A 444 41.88 -4.02 3.92
N PRO A 445 41.38 -4.46 2.75
CA PRO A 445 42.24 -4.83 1.62
C PRO A 445 43.01 -3.60 1.13
N GLU A 446 44.22 -3.83 0.54
CA GLU A 446 45.07 -2.72 0.05
C GLU A 446 44.41 -1.94 -1.11
N SER A 447 43.55 -2.59 -1.89
CA SER A 447 42.85 -1.99 -3.01
C SER A 447 41.64 -2.84 -3.46
N GLY A 448 40.78 -2.28 -4.33
CA GLY A 448 39.73 -3.05 -5.00
C GLY A 448 40.26 -4.21 -5.84
N GLN A 449 41.45 -4.08 -6.43
CA GLN A 449 42.09 -5.17 -7.17
C GLN A 449 42.48 -6.33 -6.24
N VAL A 450 43.09 -6.04 -5.12
CA VAL A 450 43.48 -7.06 -4.10
C VAL A 450 42.23 -7.75 -3.55
N LEU A 451 41.12 -7.01 -3.38
CA LEU A 451 39.85 -7.60 -2.97
C LEU A 451 39.34 -8.65 -3.98
N ILE A 452 39.34 -8.32 -5.28
CA ILE A 452 38.93 -9.27 -6.34
C ILE A 452 39.86 -10.47 -6.43
N GLU A 453 41.20 -10.29 -6.31
CA GLU A 453 42.17 -11.37 -6.28
C GLU A 453 41.94 -12.31 -5.09
N SER A 454 41.59 -11.76 -3.92
CA SER A 454 41.21 -12.52 -2.74
C SER A 454 39.95 -13.36 -2.99
N MET A 455 38.96 -12.81 -3.63
CA MET A 455 37.75 -13.56 -4.00
C MET A 455 38.04 -14.68 -5.00
N ILE A 456 38.83 -14.41 -6.04
CA ILE A 456 39.23 -15.42 -7.05
C ILE A 456 40.04 -16.56 -6.45
N SER A 457 40.82 -16.31 -5.41
CA SER A 457 41.58 -17.34 -4.69
C SER A 457 40.69 -18.35 -3.93
N ARG A 458 39.46 -18.02 -3.69
CA ARG A 458 38.42 -18.83 -3.02
C ARG A 458 37.49 -19.47 -4.03
N VAL A 459 36.22 -19.70 -3.66
CA VAL A 459 35.20 -20.24 -4.52
C VAL A 459 34.51 -19.12 -5.25
N THR A 460 34.43 -19.23 -6.57
CA THR A 460 33.69 -18.31 -7.44
C THR A 460 32.60 -19.04 -8.26
N ASN A 461 31.82 -18.27 -9.01
CA ASN A 461 30.85 -18.84 -9.96
C ASN A 461 31.50 -19.51 -11.19
N ASP A 462 32.81 -19.31 -11.42
CA ASP A 462 33.54 -19.87 -12.55
C ASP A 462 33.99 -21.33 -12.27
N ARG A 463 33.16 -22.27 -12.68
CA ARG A 463 33.39 -23.73 -12.46
C ARG A 463 34.35 -24.36 -13.42
N ARG A 464 34.86 -23.66 -14.43
CA ARG A 464 35.69 -24.23 -15.49
C ARG A 464 37.04 -24.80 -14.97
N TRP A 465 37.51 -24.32 -13.83
CA TRP A 465 38.84 -24.59 -13.30
C TRP A 465 38.83 -25.19 -11.89
N SER A 466 37.69 -25.58 -11.35
CA SER A 466 37.57 -26.09 -9.99
C SER A 466 36.68 -27.32 -9.93
N SER A 467 37.20 -28.39 -9.33
CA SER A 467 36.37 -29.55 -9.00
C SER A 467 35.50 -29.28 -7.75
N PRO A 468 34.42 -30.06 -7.54
CA PRO A 468 33.60 -29.91 -6.32
C PRO A 468 34.42 -30.05 -5.03
N GLU A 469 35.42 -30.94 -4.99
CA GLU A 469 36.33 -31.11 -3.83
C GLU A 469 37.14 -29.85 -3.54
N MET A 470 37.75 -29.27 -4.59
CA MET A 470 38.53 -28.03 -4.46
C MET A 470 37.62 -26.85 -4.06
N MET A 471 36.39 -26.85 -4.52
CA MET A 471 35.41 -25.81 -4.12
C MET A 471 35.03 -25.99 -2.65
N ALA A 472 34.77 -27.21 -2.20
CA ALA A 472 34.43 -27.50 -0.81
C ALA A 472 35.55 -27.10 0.15
N GLU A 473 36.85 -27.38 -0.18
CA GLU A 473 37.99 -26.98 0.62
C GLU A 473 38.15 -25.45 0.75
N LYS A 474 37.73 -24.71 -0.24
CA LYS A 474 37.87 -23.23 -0.29
C LYS A 474 36.61 -22.47 0.09
N ALA A 475 35.51 -23.20 0.33
CA ALA A 475 34.23 -22.60 0.72
C ALA A 475 34.33 -21.82 2.03
N ILE A 476 33.49 -20.85 2.22
CA ILE A 476 33.31 -20.17 3.50
C ILE A 476 32.52 -21.04 4.48
N ASP A 477 31.58 -21.83 3.95
CA ASP A 477 30.75 -22.75 4.72
C ASP A 477 30.19 -23.86 3.81
N LEU A 478 29.75 -24.95 4.44
CA LEU A 478 29.06 -26.07 3.80
C LEU A 478 27.70 -26.26 4.49
N VAL A 479 26.63 -26.15 3.75
CA VAL A 479 25.26 -26.34 4.28
C VAL A 479 24.89 -27.83 4.13
N PRO A 480 24.68 -28.57 5.26
CA PRO A 480 24.26 -29.95 5.21
C PRO A 480 22.92 -30.14 4.48
N ALA A 481 22.78 -31.22 3.71
CA ALA A 481 21.55 -31.51 2.96
C ALA A 481 20.30 -31.54 3.86
N GLU A 482 20.44 -32.02 5.11
CA GLU A 482 19.33 -32.03 6.07
C GLU A 482 18.86 -30.62 6.41
N GLN A 483 19.80 -29.69 6.66
CA GLN A 483 19.46 -28.30 6.91
C GLN A 483 18.82 -27.64 5.70
N TYR A 484 19.36 -27.92 4.51
CA TYR A 484 18.77 -27.38 3.28
C TYR A 484 17.35 -27.92 3.02
N ARG A 485 17.11 -29.23 3.24
CA ARG A 485 15.76 -29.79 3.11
C ARG A 485 14.75 -29.12 4.01
N LYS A 486 15.10 -28.81 5.26
CA LYS A 486 14.24 -28.03 6.16
C LYS A 486 13.89 -26.66 5.59
N TRP A 487 14.85 -25.95 5.00
CA TRP A 487 14.58 -24.68 4.33
C TRP A 487 13.70 -24.83 3.08
N PHE A 488 13.94 -25.89 2.31
CA PHE A 488 13.19 -26.16 1.09
C PHE A 488 11.72 -26.50 1.38
N GLU A 489 11.45 -27.25 2.45
CA GLU A 489 10.10 -27.62 2.91
C GLU A 489 9.27 -26.40 3.38
N GLU A 490 9.91 -25.28 3.71
CA GLU A 490 9.22 -24.03 4.04
C GLU A 490 8.63 -23.32 2.79
N LEU A 491 9.06 -23.68 1.60
CA LEU A 491 8.58 -23.08 0.36
C LEU A 491 7.16 -23.55 0.05
N PRO A 492 6.34 -22.74 -0.66
CA PRO A 492 5.06 -23.21 -1.18
C PRO A 492 5.21 -24.46 -2.05
N GLY A 493 4.31 -25.45 -1.91
CA GLY A 493 4.42 -26.75 -2.60
C GLY A 493 4.59 -26.63 -4.12
N ALA A 494 3.85 -25.71 -4.77
CA ALA A 494 4.00 -25.46 -6.21
C ALA A 494 5.40 -24.94 -6.61
N ILE A 495 6.09 -24.24 -5.71
CA ILE A 495 7.47 -23.78 -5.92
C ILE A 495 8.44 -24.94 -5.76
N GLN A 496 8.24 -25.79 -4.75
CA GLN A 496 9.03 -26.99 -4.56
C GLN A 496 8.97 -27.88 -5.81
N GLU A 497 7.76 -28.16 -6.31
CA GLU A 497 7.55 -28.95 -7.52
C GLU A 497 8.28 -28.36 -8.75
N LYS A 498 8.17 -27.06 -8.98
CA LYS A 498 8.87 -26.39 -10.09
C LYS A 498 10.38 -26.53 -9.98
N MET A 499 10.94 -26.36 -8.77
CA MET A 499 12.39 -26.49 -8.55
C MET A 499 12.86 -27.93 -8.74
N VAL A 500 12.12 -28.91 -8.23
CA VAL A 500 12.43 -30.35 -8.42
C VAL A 500 12.37 -30.74 -9.88
N MET A 501 11.34 -30.31 -10.61
CA MET A 501 11.21 -30.58 -12.05
C MET A 501 12.37 -30.02 -12.88
N SER A 502 12.93 -28.88 -12.48
CA SER A 502 13.99 -28.20 -13.24
C SER A 502 15.41 -28.57 -12.78
N TRP A 503 15.61 -28.87 -11.51
CA TRP A 503 16.93 -28.99 -10.90
C TRP A 503 17.14 -30.28 -10.11
N GLY A 504 16.16 -31.20 -10.12
CA GLY A 504 16.21 -32.47 -9.37
C GLY A 504 15.84 -32.31 -7.90
N GLU A 505 15.95 -33.41 -7.16
CA GLU A 505 15.65 -33.45 -5.72
C GLU A 505 16.68 -32.63 -4.90
N PRO A 506 16.23 -32.00 -3.79
CA PRO A 506 17.14 -31.25 -2.90
C PRO A 506 18.24 -32.19 -2.32
N PRO A 507 19.53 -31.75 -2.32
CA PRO A 507 20.02 -30.38 -2.56
C PRO A 507 20.40 -30.08 -4.02
N GLY A 508 20.03 -30.91 -5.01
CA GLY A 508 20.45 -30.79 -6.40
C GLY A 508 21.90 -31.19 -6.64
N GLU A 509 22.45 -30.78 -7.79
CA GLU A 509 23.80 -31.14 -8.21
C GLU A 509 24.78 -29.94 -8.28
N LEU A 510 24.25 -28.73 -8.37
CA LEU A 510 25.05 -27.52 -8.55
C LEU A 510 25.63 -27.04 -7.22
N PHE A 511 26.94 -26.81 -7.15
CA PHE A 511 27.64 -26.40 -5.93
C PHE A 511 27.41 -27.37 -4.77
N VAL A 512 27.42 -28.68 -5.06
CA VAL A 512 27.25 -29.76 -4.08
C VAL A 512 28.48 -30.64 -4.06
N HIS A 513 28.97 -30.95 -2.87
CA HIS A 513 30.00 -31.94 -2.62
C HIS A 513 29.57 -32.85 -1.47
N GLN A 514 29.59 -34.17 -1.67
CA GLN A 514 29.17 -35.19 -0.68
C GLN A 514 27.80 -34.91 -0.01
N GLY A 515 26.87 -34.31 -0.76
CA GLY A 515 25.53 -33.99 -0.29
C GLY A 515 25.42 -32.65 0.46
N GLU A 516 26.51 -31.90 0.61
CA GLU A 516 26.50 -30.56 1.23
C GLU A 516 26.59 -29.47 0.17
N LEU A 517 25.86 -28.37 0.38
CA LEU A 517 25.86 -27.21 -0.51
C LEU A 517 27.02 -26.26 -0.15
N ILE A 518 27.81 -25.95 -1.16
CA ILE A 518 28.98 -25.10 -1.06
C ILE A 518 28.60 -23.63 -1.05
N ILE A 519 28.99 -22.88 -0.02
CA ILE A 519 28.74 -21.43 0.06
C ILE A 519 30.03 -20.68 -0.33
N PRO A 520 30.00 -19.98 -1.51
CA PRO A 520 31.14 -19.20 -1.97
C PRO A 520 31.15 -17.82 -1.30
N GLY A 521 32.35 -17.25 -1.13
CA GLY A 521 32.57 -15.90 -0.62
C GLY A 521 33.76 -15.76 0.28
N ILE A 522 33.92 -14.58 0.86
CA ILE A 522 34.95 -14.28 1.88
C ILE A 522 34.30 -13.63 3.09
N SER A 523 34.82 -13.94 4.28
CA SER A 523 34.41 -13.26 5.52
C SER A 523 35.48 -12.24 5.88
N ASN A 524 35.06 -11.10 6.36
CA ASN A 524 35.89 -10.03 6.88
C ASN A 524 35.28 -9.47 8.17
N GLY A 525 35.42 -10.19 9.27
CA GLY A 525 34.74 -9.90 10.51
C GLY A 525 33.22 -10.05 10.37
N ASN A 526 32.48 -8.97 10.61
CA ASN A 526 31.01 -8.90 10.44
C ASN A 526 30.56 -8.54 9.01
N ILE A 527 31.51 -8.50 8.07
CA ILE A 527 31.22 -8.24 6.66
C ILE A 527 31.41 -9.51 5.85
N PHE A 528 30.36 -9.96 5.18
CA PHE A 528 30.43 -11.01 4.16
C PHE A 528 30.53 -10.38 2.78
N ILE A 529 31.45 -10.87 1.94
CA ILE A 529 31.59 -10.40 0.55
C ILE A 529 31.45 -11.60 -0.37
N GLY A 530 30.47 -11.57 -1.25
CA GLY A 530 30.15 -12.68 -2.12
C GLY A 530 29.80 -12.29 -3.54
N LEU A 531 29.55 -13.31 -4.35
CA LEU A 531 29.10 -13.17 -5.72
C LEU A 531 27.64 -13.59 -5.83
N GLN A 532 26.84 -12.84 -6.56
CA GLN A 532 25.46 -13.24 -6.82
C GLN A 532 25.45 -14.59 -7.56
N PRO A 533 24.73 -15.60 -7.05
CA PRO A 533 24.70 -16.91 -7.68
C PRO A 533 24.13 -16.85 -9.10
N PRO A 534 24.60 -17.70 -10.03
CA PRO A 534 24.03 -17.79 -11.35
C PRO A 534 22.67 -18.50 -11.33
N ARG A 535 21.81 -18.14 -12.28
CA ARG A 535 20.47 -18.74 -12.43
C ARG A 535 20.47 -20.15 -12.99
N GLY A 536 21.62 -20.69 -13.33
CA GLY A 536 21.82 -22.02 -13.89
C GLY A 536 23.07 -22.11 -14.78
N PHE A 537 23.41 -23.32 -15.20
CA PHE A 537 24.56 -23.63 -16.04
C PHE A 537 24.14 -24.58 -17.16
N LEU A 538 23.60 -24.07 -18.23
CA LEU A 538 23.29 -24.81 -19.45
C LEU A 538 24.16 -24.28 -20.60
N GLU A 539 24.07 -24.95 -21.76
CA GLU A 539 24.86 -24.61 -22.95
C GLU A 539 24.60 -23.19 -23.49
N ASN A 540 23.43 -22.60 -23.18
CA ASN A 540 23.08 -21.25 -23.55
C ASN A 540 22.82 -20.36 -22.31
N PRO A 541 23.84 -19.69 -21.75
CA PRO A 541 23.71 -18.83 -20.57
C PRO A 541 22.74 -17.67 -20.77
N GLU A 542 22.63 -17.10 -21.97
CA GLU A 542 21.72 -15.99 -22.27
C GLU A 542 20.26 -16.40 -22.19
N ALA A 543 19.91 -17.58 -22.73
CA ALA A 543 18.56 -18.12 -22.64
C ALA A 543 18.14 -18.39 -21.19
N ILE A 544 19.05 -18.86 -20.37
CA ILE A 544 18.80 -19.09 -18.93
C ILE A 544 18.59 -17.76 -18.19
N TYR A 545 19.47 -16.80 -18.44
CA TYR A 545 19.45 -15.51 -17.73
C TYR A 545 18.17 -14.72 -17.98
N HIS A 546 17.64 -14.81 -19.21
CA HIS A 546 16.43 -14.10 -19.62
C HIS A 546 15.17 -14.96 -19.58
N SER A 547 15.24 -16.24 -19.15
CA SER A 547 14.05 -17.09 -19.05
C SER A 547 13.08 -16.54 -18.01
N PRO A 548 11.82 -16.23 -18.39
CA PRO A 548 10.82 -15.73 -17.44
C PRO A 548 10.28 -16.81 -16.50
N ASP A 549 10.44 -18.10 -16.86
CA ASP A 549 9.76 -19.22 -16.17
C ASP A 549 10.72 -20.17 -15.44
N LEU A 550 12.02 -20.12 -15.74
CA LEU A 550 12.99 -21.02 -15.13
C LEU A 550 13.19 -20.73 -13.64
N PRO A 551 12.81 -21.64 -12.72
CA PRO A 551 12.99 -21.43 -11.27
C PRO A 551 14.47 -21.32 -10.91
N ILE A 552 14.74 -20.75 -9.74
CA ILE A 552 16.11 -20.69 -9.21
C ILE A 552 16.62 -22.09 -8.87
N PRO A 553 17.92 -22.34 -9.06
CA PRO A 553 18.53 -23.58 -8.60
C PRO A 553 18.62 -23.65 -7.06
N HIS A 554 18.75 -24.87 -6.53
CA HIS A 554 18.87 -25.11 -5.08
C HIS A 554 19.98 -24.29 -4.42
N HIS A 555 21.16 -24.21 -5.04
CA HIS A 555 22.28 -23.42 -4.49
C HIS A 555 21.99 -21.92 -4.43
N TYR A 556 21.19 -21.38 -5.38
CA TYR A 556 20.77 -19.96 -5.34
C TYR A 556 19.93 -19.66 -4.10
N TYR A 557 18.95 -20.51 -3.85
CA TYR A 557 18.10 -20.40 -2.67
C TYR A 557 18.90 -20.63 -1.38
N ALA A 558 19.76 -21.67 -1.34
CA ALA A 558 20.61 -21.95 -0.20
C ALA A 558 21.53 -20.80 0.14
N TYR A 559 22.09 -20.12 -0.86
CA TYR A 559 22.98 -18.97 -0.66
C TYR A 559 22.29 -17.80 0.07
N TYR A 560 21.11 -17.39 -0.36
CA TYR A 560 20.37 -16.33 0.31
C TYR A 560 19.81 -16.76 1.68
N ARG A 561 19.42 -18.04 1.83
CA ARG A 561 19.05 -18.58 3.14
C ARG A 561 20.22 -18.59 4.10
N TRP A 562 21.40 -18.95 3.64
CA TRP A 562 22.62 -18.91 4.45
C TRP A 562 22.94 -17.47 4.90
N ILE A 563 22.86 -16.50 4.01
CA ILE A 563 23.07 -15.07 4.35
C ILE A 563 22.10 -14.64 5.45
N ARG A 564 20.82 -15.03 5.36
CA ARG A 564 19.80 -14.66 6.33
C ARG A 564 19.91 -15.42 7.65
N ASP A 565 20.01 -16.74 7.59
CA ASP A 565 19.78 -17.61 8.75
C ASP A 565 21.06 -18.05 9.45
N VAL A 566 22.19 -18.16 8.72
CA VAL A 566 23.49 -18.59 9.26
C VAL A 566 24.42 -17.41 9.50
N PHE A 567 24.71 -16.63 8.46
CA PHE A 567 25.49 -15.39 8.61
C PHE A 567 24.69 -14.34 9.40
N ARG A 568 23.35 -14.36 9.34
CA ARG A 568 22.44 -13.44 10.02
C ARG A 568 22.68 -12.00 9.64
N ALA A 569 22.73 -11.72 8.34
CA ALA A 569 22.89 -10.37 7.83
C ALA A 569 21.76 -9.47 8.34
N ASP A 570 22.11 -8.28 8.81
CA ASP A 570 21.19 -7.21 9.13
C ASP A 570 20.85 -6.38 7.88
N LEU A 571 21.73 -6.41 6.88
CA LEU A 571 21.63 -5.69 5.61
C LEU A 571 22.31 -6.49 4.50
N VAL A 572 21.67 -6.51 3.33
CA VAL A 572 22.28 -6.94 2.07
C VAL A 572 22.57 -5.71 1.21
N MET A 573 23.75 -5.63 0.66
CA MET A 573 24.17 -4.60 -0.29
C MET A 573 24.51 -5.27 -1.62
N HIS A 574 23.65 -5.14 -2.61
CA HIS A 574 23.99 -5.53 -3.98
C HIS A 574 24.73 -4.38 -4.66
N ILE A 575 25.75 -4.71 -5.45
CA ILE A 575 26.54 -3.68 -6.12
C ILE A 575 26.74 -4.00 -7.60
N GLY A 576 26.48 -3.01 -8.46
CA GLY A 576 26.64 -3.13 -9.91
C GLY A 576 25.63 -2.34 -10.70
N LYS A 577 25.33 -2.79 -11.91
CA LYS A 577 24.35 -2.17 -12.79
C LYS A 577 22.96 -2.80 -12.66
N HIS A 578 22.92 -4.13 -12.70
CA HIS A 578 21.76 -4.97 -12.43
C HIS A 578 22.25 -6.37 -12.06
N GLY A 579 21.40 -7.12 -11.35
CA GLY A 579 21.70 -8.48 -10.94
C GLY A 579 20.74 -9.49 -11.58
N SER A 580 20.78 -10.73 -11.07
CA SER A 580 19.81 -11.74 -11.47
C SER A 580 18.54 -11.70 -10.61
N LEU A 581 18.64 -11.17 -9.38
CA LEU A 581 17.58 -11.23 -8.36
C LEU A 581 16.26 -10.59 -8.87
N GLU A 582 16.33 -9.38 -9.35
CA GLU A 582 15.17 -8.62 -9.85
C GLU A 582 14.55 -9.18 -11.13
N TRP A 583 15.28 -10.08 -11.83
CA TRP A 583 14.84 -10.71 -13.06
C TRP A 583 14.39 -12.17 -12.87
N LEU A 584 14.37 -12.67 -11.64
CA LEU A 584 13.86 -14.01 -11.33
C LEU A 584 12.37 -14.13 -11.66
N PRO A 585 11.86 -15.35 -11.95
CA PRO A 585 10.44 -15.55 -12.26
C PRO A 585 9.50 -15.06 -11.15
N GLY A 586 8.39 -14.48 -11.56
CA GLY A 586 7.37 -13.93 -10.68
C GLY A 586 6.65 -12.73 -11.29
N LYS A 587 5.78 -12.11 -10.52
CA LYS A 587 4.99 -10.95 -10.94
C LYS A 587 5.90 -9.75 -11.28
N SER A 588 5.46 -8.92 -12.21
CA SER A 588 6.19 -7.71 -12.59
C SER A 588 6.27 -6.69 -11.44
N VAL A 589 5.21 -6.61 -10.62
CA VAL A 589 5.12 -5.73 -9.45
C VAL A 589 4.09 -6.28 -8.45
N GLY A 590 4.21 -5.92 -7.18
CA GLY A 590 3.32 -6.44 -6.15
C GLY A 590 3.47 -7.94 -5.94
N LEU A 591 4.70 -8.36 -5.60
CA LEU A 591 5.11 -9.76 -5.48
C LEU A 591 4.28 -10.53 -4.45
N SER A 592 4.04 -11.82 -4.75
CA SER A 592 3.48 -12.82 -3.83
C SER A 592 4.58 -13.72 -3.27
N GLU A 593 4.24 -14.54 -2.29
CA GLU A 593 5.12 -15.58 -1.72
C GLU A 593 5.61 -16.63 -2.73
N SER A 594 4.96 -16.70 -3.91
CA SER A 594 5.37 -17.59 -5.01
C SER A 594 6.34 -16.95 -6.00
N CYS A 595 6.74 -15.69 -5.80
CA CYS A 595 7.68 -14.99 -6.66
C CYS A 595 9.12 -15.24 -6.19
N PHE A 596 9.99 -15.72 -7.07
CA PHE A 596 11.37 -16.05 -6.71
C PHE A 596 12.21 -14.86 -6.20
N PRO A 597 12.02 -13.62 -6.66
CA PRO A 597 12.68 -12.48 -6.02
C PRO A 597 12.28 -12.31 -4.55
N ASP A 598 10.99 -12.46 -4.22
CA ASP A 598 10.48 -12.40 -2.85
C ASP A 598 11.03 -13.53 -1.97
N ILE A 599 11.10 -14.75 -2.53
CA ILE A 599 11.65 -15.94 -1.88
C ILE A 599 13.14 -15.74 -1.56
N ALA A 600 13.92 -15.25 -2.52
CA ALA A 600 15.37 -15.12 -2.37
C ALA A 600 15.74 -14.02 -1.36
N ILE A 601 15.30 -12.78 -1.55
CA ILE A 601 15.67 -11.66 -0.65
C ILE A 601 14.95 -11.74 0.71
N SER A 602 13.81 -12.41 0.75
CA SER A 602 13.02 -12.53 1.97
C SER A 602 12.73 -11.16 2.59
N ASP A 603 12.92 -11.00 3.89
CA ASP A 603 12.68 -9.79 4.68
C ASP A 603 13.96 -9.00 5.00
N LEU A 604 15.04 -9.27 4.29
CA LEU A 604 16.30 -8.57 4.47
C LEU A 604 16.23 -7.13 3.91
N PRO A 605 16.65 -6.13 4.69
CA PRO A 605 16.94 -4.80 4.16
C PRO A 605 17.92 -4.89 3.00
N ASN A 606 17.59 -4.25 1.88
CA ASN A 606 18.40 -4.32 0.66
C ASN A 606 18.77 -2.92 0.18
N ILE A 607 20.06 -2.64 0.10
CA ILE A 607 20.62 -1.41 -0.46
C ILE A 607 21.31 -1.77 -1.77
N TYR A 608 21.15 -0.94 -2.79
CA TYR A 608 21.76 -1.20 -4.07
C TYR A 608 22.49 0.05 -4.58
N PRO A 609 23.81 0.19 -4.28
CA PRO A 609 24.68 1.09 -5.04
C PRO A 609 24.65 0.71 -6.51
N TYR A 610 23.97 1.52 -7.31
CA TYR A 610 23.54 1.19 -8.64
C TYR A 610 23.88 2.34 -9.59
N ILE A 611 24.34 2.03 -10.78
CA ILE A 611 24.47 3.04 -11.81
C ILE A 611 23.30 2.96 -12.79
N ILE A 612 22.43 3.96 -12.76
CA ILE A 612 21.27 4.01 -13.64
C ILE A 612 21.65 4.70 -14.95
N ASN A 613 22.01 3.89 -15.92
CA ASN A 613 22.03 4.30 -17.32
C ASN A 613 20.84 3.73 -18.11
N ASN A 614 20.02 2.90 -17.45
CA ASN A 614 18.77 2.35 -17.95
C ASN A 614 17.70 2.40 -16.83
N PRO A 615 16.88 3.46 -16.75
CA PRO A 615 15.91 3.65 -15.68
C PRO A 615 14.91 2.50 -15.50
N GLY A 616 14.58 1.80 -16.60
CA GLY A 616 13.68 0.64 -16.56
C GLY A 616 14.22 -0.52 -15.72
N GLU A 617 15.54 -0.78 -15.78
CA GLU A 617 16.19 -1.81 -14.98
C GLU A 617 16.26 -1.43 -13.50
N GLY A 618 16.57 -0.15 -13.19
CA GLY A 618 16.54 0.37 -11.83
C GLY A 618 15.15 0.28 -11.20
N THR A 619 14.12 0.52 -12.00
CA THR A 619 12.72 0.35 -11.57
C THR A 619 12.42 -1.12 -11.20
N GLN A 620 12.92 -2.09 -11.96
CA GLN A 620 12.77 -3.52 -11.64
C GLN A 620 13.46 -3.84 -10.30
N ALA A 621 14.69 -3.36 -10.09
CA ALA A 621 15.39 -3.57 -8.83
C ALA A 621 14.60 -3.03 -7.63
N LYS A 622 14.09 -1.79 -7.70
CA LYS A 622 13.25 -1.20 -6.65
C LYS A 622 12.00 -2.03 -6.34
N ARG A 623 11.25 -2.41 -7.37
CA ARG A 623 9.92 -3.02 -7.23
C ARG A 623 9.96 -4.52 -6.96
N ARG A 624 11.05 -5.20 -7.35
CA ARG A 624 11.15 -6.65 -7.27
C ARG A 624 12.20 -7.17 -6.30
N SER A 625 13.03 -6.31 -5.75
CA SER A 625 13.96 -6.70 -4.67
C SER A 625 13.85 -5.80 -3.42
N TYR A 626 12.80 -4.97 -3.34
CA TYR A 626 12.53 -4.08 -2.19
C TYR A 626 13.73 -3.19 -1.82
N CYS A 627 14.54 -2.83 -2.81
CA CYS A 627 15.79 -2.17 -2.53
C CYS A 627 15.67 -0.65 -2.44
N CYS A 628 16.51 -0.09 -1.59
CA CYS A 628 16.88 1.31 -1.63
C CYS A 628 18.00 1.49 -2.65
N ILE A 629 17.73 2.15 -3.77
CA ILE A 629 18.76 2.45 -4.77
C ILE A 629 19.55 3.66 -4.30
N ILE A 630 20.88 3.52 -4.30
CA ILE A 630 21.83 4.63 -4.17
C ILE A 630 22.37 4.88 -5.57
N ASP A 631 21.80 5.88 -6.25
CA ASP A 631 22.08 6.14 -7.65
C ASP A 631 23.28 7.07 -7.84
N HIS A 632 23.94 6.90 -8.96
CA HIS A 632 24.98 7.76 -9.47
C HIS A 632 24.68 8.11 -10.93
N LEU A 633 24.56 9.40 -11.23
CA LEU A 633 24.49 9.90 -12.59
C LEU A 633 25.91 9.96 -13.20
N ILE A 634 26.03 9.54 -14.46
CA ILE A 634 27.28 9.63 -15.24
C ILE A 634 27.49 11.07 -15.69
#